data_fbe91801bc35fbc3d4958693404088ae
#
_entry.id   fbe91801bc35fbc3d4958693404088ae
#
_cell.length_a   1.000
_cell.length_b   1.000
_cell.length_c   1.000
_cell.angle_alpha   90.00
_cell.angle_beta   90.00
_cell.angle_gamma   90.00
#
_symmetry.space_group_name_H-M   'P 1'
#
loop_
_entity.id
_entity.type
_entity.pdbx_description
1 polymer ?
#
loop_
_entity_poly.entity_id
_entity_poly.type
_entity_poly.pdbx_seq_one_letter_code
_entity_poly.pdbx_strand_id
1 'polypeptide(L)'
;MSMVRSKFFGVAFGVIVATAVLVQGLLAENNKVIKKVPTTHKVVALTIDDGPHYKTTPQMLAVLREKNVKLTLFILGENAVSHPEILAQAVADGHEIATHAYSHNPLNKMSKTEIGEELDKAEQAITVVAPKPSLFRPPGGAYNDTVTAEAGRRGYTTILWSIDPGDWRRPRVEQVVDGVMNKIEPGSIVLLHDGQYPLPTPEAIGIIIDRLRAQGYSIVTVSELLQYYEVRP
;
A
#
# COMPACT_ATOMS: atom_id res chain seq x y z
N MET A 1 -46.61 -11.04 14.14
CA MET A 1 -45.39 -11.46 13.48
C MET A 1 -44.80 -10.28 12.71
N SER A 2 -44.12 -9.38 13.37
CA SER A 2 -43.38 -8.26 12.73
C SER A 2 -42.65 -7.47 13.83
N MET A 3 -41.43 -7.84 14.18
CA MET A 3 -40.51 -6.95 14.94
C MET A 3 -39.12 -7.57 15.13
N VAL A 4 -38.45 -7.97 14.02
CA VAL A 4 -37.04 -8.44 14.08
C VAL A 4 -36.15 -7.79 13.04
N ARG A 5 -36.63 -6.93 12.12
CA ARG A 5 -35.80 -6.37 11.02
C ARG A 5 -35.10 -5.03 11.28
N SER A 6 -35.27 -4.39 12.44
CA SER A 6 -34.75 -3.04 12.67
C SER A 6 -33.37 -2.94 13.37
N LYS A 7 -32.90 -4.00 14.02
CA LYS A 7 -31.66 -3.93 14.82
C LYS A 7 -30.34 -4.14 14.04
N PHE A 8 -30.39 -4.80 12.87
CA PHE A 8 -29.17 -5.07 12.11
C PHE A 8 -28.67 -3.88 11.26
N PHE A 9 -29.57 -2.99 10.83
CA PHE A 9 -29.16 -1.82 10.04
C PHE A 9 -28.49 -0.72 10.87
N GLY A 10 -28.85 -0.59 12.15
CA GLY A 10 -28.27 0.43 13.03
C GLY A 10 -26.84 0.14 13.45
N VAL A 11 -26.45 -1.13 13.59
CA VAL A 11 -25.11 -1.54 14.01
C VAL A 11 -24.12 -1.37 12.85
N ALA A 12 -24.50 -1.76 11.63
CA ALA A 12 -23.64 -1.61 10.45
C ALA A 12 -23.37 -0.14 10.11
N PHE A 13 -24.38 0.73 10.21
CA PHE A 13 -24.21 2.18 9.98
C PHE A 13 -23.37 2.85 11.04
N GLY A 14 -23.52 2.46 12.31
CA GLY A 14 -22.71 2.98 13.42
C GLY A 14 -21.23 2.60 13.31
N VAL A 15 -20.90 1.39 12.85
CA VAL A 15 -19.52 0.94 12.63
C VAL A 15 -18.87 1.70 11.49
N ILE A 16 -19.55 1.90 10.35
CA ILE A 16 -19.01 2.64 9.18
C ILE A 16 -18.75 4.11 9.55
N VAL A 17 -19.63 4.76 10.30
CA VAL A 17 -19.44 6.16 10.72
C VAL A 17 -18.29 6.26 11.74
N ALA A 18 -18.17 5.33 12.67
CA ALA A 18 -17.09 5.33 13.66
C ALA A 18 -15.71 5.12 12.99
N THR A 19 -15.60 4.21 12.02
CA THR A 19 -14.34 4.00 11.28
C THR A 19 -13.96 5.21 10.43
N ALA A 20 -14.91 5.87 9.78
CA ALA A 20 -14.64 7.09 9.00
C ALA A 20 -14.12 8.24 9.89
N VAL A 21 -14.67 8.43 11.08
CA VAL A 21 -14.21 9.44 12.04
C VAL A 21 -12.82 9.11 12.58
N LEU A 22 -12.52 7.82 12.84
CA LEU A 22 -11.22 7.38 13.33
C LEU A 22 -10.12 7.56 12.27
N VAL A 23 -10.40 7.25 11.00
CA VAL A 23 -9.45 7.48 9.90
C VAL A 23 -9.21 8.98 9.69
N GLN A 24 -10.23 9.82 9.81
CA GLN A 24 -10.06 11.28 9.76
C GLN A 24 -9.21 11.80 10.93
N GLY A 25 -9.33 11.24 12.12
CA GLY A 25 -8.48 11.54 13.27
C GLY A 25 -7.02 11.23 13.01
N LEU A 26 -6.72 10.01 12.49
CA LEU A 26 -5.37 9.59 12.12
C LEU A 26 -4.73 10.55 11.09
N LEU A 27 -5.48 10.97 10.08
CA LEU A 27 -5.02 11.90 9.05
C LEU A 27 -4.77 13.31 9.62
N ALA A 28 -5.56 13.74 10.60
CA ALA A 28 -5.38 15.03 11.26
C ALA A 28 -4.13 15.06 12.15
N GLU A 29 -3.89 13.99 12.92
CA GLU A 29 -2.75 13.89 13.84
C GLU A 29 -1.39 13.76 13.13
N ASN A 30 -1.34 13.11 11.96
CA ASN A 30 -0.09 12.79 11.26
C ASN A 30 0.24 13.69 10.07
N ASN A 31 -0.22 14.95 10.04
CA ASN A 31 0.04 15.87 8.91
C ASN A 31 -0.25 15.26 7.53
N LYS A 32 -1.28 14.43 7.43
CA LYS A 32 -1.71 13.75 6.19
C LYS A 32 -0.73 12.71 5.61
N VAL A 33 0.28 12.26 6.38
CA VAL A 33 1.25 11.23 5.95
C VAL A 33 1.29 10.10 6.97
N ILE A 34 0.95 8.89 6.53
CA ILE A 34 0.88 7.71 7.39
C ILE A 34 2.10 6.81 7.14
N LYS A 35 2.85 6.50 8.21
CA LYS A 35 4.02 5.61 8.17
C LYS A 35 3.75 4.27 8.86
N LYS A 36 2.85 4.25 9.82
CA LYS A 36 2.46 3.12 10.65
C LYS A 36 1.05 3.39 11.19
N VAL A 37 0.25 2.37 11.41
CA VAL A 37 -1.07 2.50 12.03
C VAL A 37 -0.96 2.14 13.52
N PRO A 38 -1.25 3.08 14.44
CA PRO A 38 -1.35 2.75 15.85
C PRO A 38 -2.43 1.70 16.11
N THR A 39 -2.02 0.52 16.59
CA THR A 39 -2.95 -0.57 16.94
C THR A 39 -2.25 -1.57 17.86
N THR A 40 -3.04 -2.29 18.66
CA THR A 40 -2.59 -3.42 19.48
C THR A 40 -2.80 -4.77 18.75
N HIS A 41 -3.60 -4.79 17.69
CA HIS A 41 -3.83 -5.98 16.89
C HIS A 41 -2.59 -6.39 16.10
N LYS A 42 -2.28 -7.67 16.07
CA LYS A 42 -1.20 -8.24 15.24
C LYS A 42 -1.60 -8.25 13.76
N VAL A 43 -1.68 -7.07 13.17
CA VAL A 43 -1.96 -6.84 11.75
C VAL A 43 -0.87 -5.97 11.14
N VAL A 44 -0.49 -6.26 9.90
CA VAL A 44 0.56 -5.53 9.15
C VAL A 44 0.19 -5.43 7.68
N ALA A 45 0.70 -4.41 6.98
CA ALA A 45 0.62 -4.33 5.52
C ALA A 45 2.02 -4.56 4.91
N LEU A 46 2.13 -5.52 4.00
CA LEU A 46 3.24 -5.62 3.07
C LEU A 46 2.87 -4.82 1.82
N THR A 47 3.75 -3.96 1.36
CA THR A 47 3.51 -3.09 0.21
C THR A 47 4.63 -3.19 -0.79
N ILE A 48 4.29 -3.04 -2.08
CA ILE A 48 5.22 -3.23 -3.20
C ILE A 48 5.21 -1.96 -4.04
N ASP A 49 6.38 -1.39 -4.31
CA ASP A 49 6.56 -0.20 -5.12
C ASP A 49 7.15 -0.50 -6.51
N ASP A 50 7.02 0.45 -7.42
CA ASP A 50 7.62 0.54 -8.75
C ASP A 50 7.05 -0.37 -9.86
N GLY A 51 6.18 -1.33 -9.52
CA GLY A 51 5.58 -2.20 -10.53
C GLY A 51 4.63 -1.50 -11.52
N PRO A 52 4.11 -2.26 -12.49
CA PRO A 52 4.48 -3.63 -12.81
C PRO A 52 5.76 -3.74 -13.65
N HIS A 53 6.55 -4.79 -13.40
CA HIS A 53 7.70 -5.16 -14.20
C HIS A 53 7.50 -6.55 -14.85
N TYR A 54 7.85 -6.69 -16.13
CA TYR A 54 7.52 -7.86 -16.96
C TYR A 54 8.05 -9.22 -16.44
N LYS A 55 9.06 -9.25 -15.57
CA LYS A 55 9.59 -10.48 -14.95
C LYS A 55 9.27 -10.60 -13.48
N THR A 56 9.55 -9.55 -12.69
CA THR A 56 9.49 -9.62 -11.23
C THR A 56 8.06 -9.68 -10.73
N THR A 57 7.17 -8.84 -11.29
CA THR A 57 5.77 -8.79 -10.85
C THR A 57 5.03 -10.13 -11.04
N PRO A 58 5.13 -10.82 -12.21
CA PRO A 58 4.51 -12.14 -12.36
C PRO A 58 5.04 -13.19 -11.37
N GLN A 59 6.35 -13.19 -11.05
CA GLN A 59 6.95 -14.08 -10.06
C GLN A 59 6.37 -13.81 -8.67
N MET A 60 6.27 -12.54 -8.28
CA MET A 60 5.70 -12.12 -7.02
C MET A 60 4.21 -12.49 -6.93
N LEU A 61 3.40 -12.19 -7.94
CA LEU A 61 1.97 -12.54 -7.98
C LEU A 61 1.75 -14.06 -7.86
N ALA A 62 2.64 -14.88 -8.43
CA ALA A 62 2.57 -16.33 -8.29
C ALA A 62 2.74 -16.77 -6.82
N VAL A 63 3.73 -16.21 -6.11
CA VAL A 63 3.94 -16.46 -4.67
C VAL A 63 2.73 -15.98 -3.85
N LEU A 64 2.21 -14.78 -4.13
CA LEU A 64 1.07 -14.23 -3.39
C LEU A 64 -0.21 -15.07 -3.55
N ARG A 65 -0.45 -15.61 -4.75
CA ARG A 65 -1.56 -16.56 -5.00
C ARG A 65 -1.37 -17.85 -4.23
N GLU A 66 -0.17 -18.46 -4.29
CA GLU A 66 0.16 -19.66 -3.52
C GLU A 66 -0.07 -19.46 -2.02
N LYS A 67 0.36 -18.32 -1.49
CA LYS A 67 0.19 -17.97 -0.08
C LYS A 67 -1.22 -17.47 0.27
N ASN A 68 -2.09 -17.25 -0.71
CA ASN A 68 -3.43 -16.66 -0.53
C ASN A 68 -3.37 -15.37 0.33
N VAL A 69 -2.60 -14.37 -0.14
CA VAL A 69 -2.41 -13.06 0.51
C VAL A 69 -2.68 -11.94 -0.50
N LYS A 70 -3.37 -10.91 -0.06
CA LYS A 70 -3.59 -9.66 -0.81
C LYS A 70 -2.70 -8.57 -0.24
N LEU A 71 -2.08 -7.80 -1.12
CA LEU A 71 -1.18 -6.71 -0.77
C LEU A 71 -1.64 -5.40 -1.41
N THR A 72 -0.99 -4.30 -1.02
CA THR A 72 -1.12 -3.00 -1.68
C THR A 72 0.08 -2.78 -2.60
N LEU A 73 -0.18 -2.54 -3.88
CA LEU A 73 0.81 -2.30 -4.92
C LEU A 73 0.77 -0.82 -5.31
N PHE A 74 1.87 -0.11 -5.08
CA PHE A 74 2.06 1.29 -5.46
C PHE A 74 2.67 1.36 -6.86
N ILE A 75 1.83 1.63 -7.85
CA ILE A 75 2.10 1.47 -9.27
C ILE A 75 2.67 2.76 -9.86
N LEU A 76 3.76 2.67 -10.62
CA LEU A 76 4.22 3.74 -11.50
C LEU A 76 3.34 3.79 -12.76
N GLY A 77 2.88 4.99 -13.12
CA GLY A 77 2.02 5.17 -14.28
C GLY A 77 2.67 4.73 -15.60
N GLU A 78 3.96 5.02 -15.80
CA GLU A 78 4.72 4.59 -16.98
C GLU A 78 4.80 3.05 -17.10
N ASN A 79 4.89 2.34 -16.00
CA ASN A 79 4.90 0.89 -15.96
C ASN A 79 3.50 0.30 -16.16
N ALA A 80 2.45 0.98 -15.67
CA ALA A 80 1.06 0.62 -15.98
C ALA A 80 0.77 0.71 -17.49
N VAL A 81 1.27 1.75 -18.17
CA VAL A 81 1.18 1.88 -19.65
C VAL A 81 1.94 0.79 -20.35
N SER A 82 3.14 0.44 -19.85
CA SER A 82 4.03 -0.55 -20.50
C SER A 82 3.55 -1.99 -20.33
N HIS A 83 2.85 -2.30 -19.21
CA HIS A 83 2.46 -3.66 -18.83
C HIS A 83 1.03 -3.72 -18.28
N PRO A 84 0.02 -3.23 -19.05
CA PRO A 84 -1.37 -3.17 -18.57
C PRO A 84 -1.96 -4.55 -18.26
N GLU A 85 -1.53 -5.59 -18.95
CA GLU A 85 -1.96 -6.97 -18.73
C GLU A 85 -1.51 -7.53 -17.37
N ILE A 86 -0.31 -7.14 -16.92
CA ILE A 86 0.21 -7.55 -15.60
C ILE A 86 -0.54 -6.80 -14.49
N LEU A 87 -0.81 -5.50 -14.68
CA LEU A 87 -1.63 -4.74 -13.76
C LEU A 87 -3.06 -5.31 -13.67
N ALA A 88 -3.68 -5.64 -14.82
CA ALA A 88 -4.99 -6.28 -14.86
C ALA A 88 -5.00 -7.62 -14.12
N GLN A 89 -3.91 -8.41 -14.20
CA GLN A 89 -3.78 -9.66 -13.44
C GLN A 89 -3.72 -9.38 -11.93
N ALA A 90 -2.97 -8.37 -11.48
CA ALA A 90 -2.91 -7.98 -10.07
C ALA A 90 -4.29 -7.55 -9.52
N VAL A 91 -5.06 -6.82 -10.33
CA VAL A 91 -6.45 -6.45 -10.02
C VAL A 91 -7.34 -7.69 -9.92
N ALA A 92 -7.25 -8.60 -10.91
CA ALA A 92 -8.03 -9.85 -10.92
C ALA A 92 -7.71 -10.76 -9.74
N ASP A 93 -6.45 -10.76 -9.28
CA ASP A 93 -6.01 -11.48 -8.08
C ASP A 93 -6.52 -10.80 -6.79
N GLY A 94 -7.13 -9.62 -6.87
CA GLY A 94 -7.74 -8.89 -5.74
C GLY A 94 -6.75 -8.09 -4.91
N HIS A 95 -5.60 -7.71 -5.47
CA HIS A 95 -4.67 -6.79 -4.81
C HIS A 95 -5.22 -5.37 -4.81
N GLU A 96 -4.89 -4.60 -3.76
CA GLU A 96 -5.17 -3.17 -3.71
C GLU A 96 -4.18 -2.42 -4.59
N ILE A 97 -4.70 -1.58 -5.50
CA ILE A 97 -3.88 -0.76 -6.38
C ILE A 97 -3.83 0.67 -5.84
N ALA A 98 -2.63 1.17 -5.64
CA ALA A 98 -2.30 2.52 -5.22
C ALA A 98 -1.41 3.20 -6.27
N THR A 99 -1.24 4.51 -6.19
CA THR A 99 -0.38 5.25 -7.14
C THR A 99 0.99 5.58 -6.56
N HIS A 100 2.05 5.40 -7.37
CA HIS A 100 3.43 5.81 -7.09
C HIS A 100 3.88 6.98 -7.98
N ALA A 101 2.95 7.85 -8.39
CA ALA A 101 3.09 8.86 -9.43
C ALA A 101 3.25 8.24 -10.84
N TYR A 102 3.55 9.06 -11.86
CA TYR A 102 3.73 8.57 -13.23
C TYR A 102 5.14 8.08 -13.46
N SER A 103 6.13 8.93 -13.16
CA SER A 103 7.54 8.60 -13.22
C SER A 103 8.12 8.44 -11.81
N HIS A 104 9.32 7.84 -11.72
CA HIS A 104 10.00 7.72 -10.42
C HIS A 104 10.85 8.96 -10.09
N ASN A 105 10.47 10.15 -10.56
CA ASN A 105 11.17 11.39 -10.28
C ASN A 105 10.81 11.97 -8.89
N PRO A 106 11.74 12.62 -8.18
CA PRO A 106 11.49 13.17 -6.84
C PRO A 106 10.54 14.37 -6.89
N LEU A 107 9.27 14.16 -6.54
CA LEU A 107 8.20 15.17 -6.63
C LEU A 107 8.45 16.42 -5.77
N ASN A 108 9.18 16.30 -4.66
CA ASN A 108 9.51 17.44 -3.79
C ASN A 108 10.44 18.48 -4.43
N LYS A 109 10.97 18.21 -5.63
CA LYS A 109 11.77 19.13 -6.44
C LYS A 109 11.01 19.74 -7.60
N MET A 110 9.75 19.35 -7.78
CA MET A 110 8.88 19.81 -8.86
C MET A 110 8.02 20.99 -8.44
N SER A 111 7.60 21.79 -9.42
CA SER A 111 6.57 22.78 -9.23
C SER A 111 5.21 22.14 -8.94
N LYS A 112 4.29 22.90 -8.37
CA LYS A 112 2.91 22.46 -8.11
C LYS A 112 2.23 21.90 -9.35
N THR A 113 2.43 22.53 -10.51
CA THR A 113 1.84 22.10 -11.78
C THR A 113 2.41 20.75 -12.22
N GLU A 114 3.73 20.58 -12.18
CA GLU A 114 4.39 19.33 -12.54
C GLU A 114 3.97 18.17 -11.62
N ILE A 115 3.86 18.42 -10.30
CA ILE A 115 3.33 17.43 -9.34
C ILE A 115 1.91 17.01 -9.76
N GLY A 116 1.06 18.00 -10.10
CA GLY A 116 -0.30 17.75 -10.56
C GLY A 116 -0.33 16.85 -11.79
N GLU A 117 0.49 17.16 -12.80
CA GLU A 117 0.58 16.38 -14.04
C GLU A 117 1.06 14.95 -13.81
N GLU A 118 2.06 14.74 -12.93
CA GLU A 118 2.55 13.42 -12.53
C GLU A 118 1.43 12.57 -11.93
N LEU A 119 0.64 13.14 -11.01
CA LEU A 119 -0.44 12.42 -10.35
C LEU A 119 -1.61 12.14 -11.32
N ASP A 120 -1.98 13.10 -12.18
CA ASP A 120 -3.09 12.97 -13.13
C ASP A 120 -2.74 11.95 -14.23
N LYS A 121 -1.50 11.96 -14.76
CA LYS A 121 -1.04 10.98 -15.74
C LYS A 121 -1.01 9.56 -15.15
N ALA A 122 -0.56 9.42 -13.89
CA ALA A 122 -0.58 8.13 -13.20
C ALA A 122 -2.00 7.60 -13.03
N GLU A 123 -2.93 8.44 -12.58
CA GLU A 123 -4.34 8.06 -12.44
C GLU A 123 -4.92 7.60 -13.78
N GLN A 124 -4.70 8.37 -14.86
CA GLN A 124 -5.18 8.01 -16.19
C GLN A 124 -4.62 6.65 -16.66
N ALA A 125 -3.32 6.39 -16.44
CA ALA A 125 -2.69 5.13 -16.82
C ALA A 125 -3.26 3.94 -16.02
N ILE A 126 -3.41 4.10 -14.71
CA ILE A 126 -3.88 3.04 -13.82
C ILE A 126 -5.37 2.73 -14.05
N THR A 127 -6.19 3.75 -14.26
CA THR A 127 -7.66 3.59 -14.39
C THR A 127 -8.11 2.96 -15.71
N VAL A 128 -7.19 2.67 -16.63
CA VAL A 128 -7.49 1.86 -17.81
C VAL A 128 -7.92 0.44 -17.40
N VAL A 129 -7.34 -0.12 -16.34
CA VAL A 129 -7.56 -1.53 -15.93
C VAL A 129 -7.90 -1.70 -14.44
N ALA A 130 -7.75 -0.67 -13.62
CA ALA A 130 -7.98 -0.70 -12.19
C ALA A 130 -8.97 0.39 -11.75
N PRO A 131 -9.64 0.25 -10.59
CA PRO A 131 -10.37 1.36 -9.98
C PRO A 131 -9.44 2.55 -9.68
N LYS A 132 -10.02 3.75 -9.57
CA LYS A 132 -9.27 4.94 -9.13
C LYS A 132 -8.61 4.68 -7.78
N PRO A 133 -7.27 4.86 -7.66
CA PRO A 133 -6.56 4.74 -6.40
C PRO A 133 -7.06 5.74 -5.35
N SER A 134 -7.04 5.36 -4.08
CA SER A 134 -7.26 6.26 -2.94
C SER A 134 -5.98 6.52 -2.15
N LEU A 135 -4.93 5.74 -2.40
CA LEU A 135 -3.64 5.81 -1.73
C LEU A 135 -2.55 6.25 -2.70
N PHE A 136 -1.62 7.04 -2.18
CA PHE A 136 -0.46 7.55 -2.90
C PHE A 136 0.80 7.36 -2.06
N ARG A 137 1.89 6.97 -2.71
CA ARG A 137 3.24 7.01 -2.13
C ARG A 137 4.14 7.83 -3.04
N PRO A 138 4.82 8.89 -2.52
CA PRO A 138 5.77 9.64 -3.33
C PRO A 138 7.01 8.80 -3.63
N PRO A 139 7.56 8.84 -4.87
CA PRO A 139 8.80 8.19 -5.25
C PRO A 139 9.94 8.47 -4.28
N GLY A 140 10.62 7.39 -3.83
CA GLY A 140 11.68 7.46 -2.84
C GLY A 140 11.27 8.03 -1.48
N GLY A 141 9.97 8.12 -1.18
CA GLY A 141 9.45 8.77 0.02
C GLY A 141 9.67 10.28 0.07
N ALA A 142 10.00 10.92 -1.06
CA ALA A 142 10.36 12.33 -1.15
C ALA A 142 9.11 13.23 -1.25
N TYR A 143 8.73 13.88 -0.14
CA TYR A 143 7.57 14.76 -0.07
C TYR A 143 7.88 16.09 0.62
N ASN A 144 7.01 17.06 0.42
CA ASN A 144 6.87 18.31 1.15
C ASN A 144 5.38 18.69 1.21
N ASP A 145 5.04 19.82 1.82
CA ASP A 145 3.66 20.28 1.97
C ASP A 145 2.94 20.44 0.61
N THR A 146 3.66 20.85 -0.44
CA THR A 146 3.08 20.98 -1.79
C THR A 146 2.67 19.62 -2.34
N VAL A 147 3.53 18.61 -2.21
CA VAL A 147 3.24 17.24 -2.66
C VAL A 147 2.03 16.66 -1.94
N THR A 148 2.00 16.77 -0.61
CA THR A 148 0.87 16.23 0.18
C THR A 148 -0.43 16.97 -0.07
N ALA A 149 -0.36 18.30 -0.28
CA ALA A 149 -1.53 19.10 -0.63
C ALA A 149 -2.09 18.75 -2.03
N GLU A 150 -1.21 18.53 -3.03
CA GLU A 150 -1.64 18.11 -4.38
C GLU A 150 -2.26 16.70 -4.37
N ALA A 151 -1.66 15.77 -3.61
CA ALA A 151 -2.22 14.44 -3.39
C ALA A 151 -3.60 14.52 -2.71
N GLY A 152 -3.73 15.30 -1.63
CA GLY A 152 -4.99 15.47 -0.90
C GLY A 152 -6.10 16.10 -1.75
N ARG A 153 -5.78 17.06 -2.65
CA ARG A 153 -6.77 17.64 -3.57
C ARG A 153 -7.38 16.63 -4.56
N ARG A 154 -6.63 15.54 -4.86
CA ARG A 154 -7.09 14.44 -5.73
C ARG A 154 -7.77 13.32 -4.95
N GLY A 155 -7.92 13.48 -3.63
CA GLY A 155 -8.52 12.49 -2.74
C GLY A 155 -7.55 11.38 -2.29
N TYR A 156 -6.25 11.56 -2.48
CA TYR A 156 -5.26 10.58 -2.06
C TYR A 156 -4.86 10.75 -0.59
N THR A 157 -4.74 9.64 0.11
CA THR A 157 -4.03 9.54 1.38
C THR A 157 -2.56 9.21 1.12
N THR A 158 -1.63 10.00 1.68
CA THR A 158 -0.19 9.76 1.50
C THR A 158 0.29 8.70 2.48
N ILE A 159 0.84 7.61 1.96
CA ILE A 159 1.35 6.45 2.70
C ILE A 159 2.86 6.35 2.52
N LEU A 160 3.60 6.28 3.60
CA LEU A 160 5.00 5.88 3.63
C LEU A 160 5.11 4.48 4.25
N TRP A 161 6.21 4.22 4.97
CA TRP A 161 6.51 2.94 5.60
C TRP A 161 7.17 3.13 6.96
N SER A 162 7.10 2.11 7.78
CA SER A 162 7.84 2.00 9.04
C SER A 162 9.06 1.07 8.93
N ILE A 163 9.06 0.19 7.92
CA ILE A 163 10.13 -0.80 7.71
C ILE A 163 10.55 -0.79 6.25
N ASP A 164 11.85 -0.56 6.01
CA ASP A 164 12.53 -0.73 4.72
C ASP A 164 13.67 -1.74 4.92
N PRO A 165 13.60 -2.96 4.36
CA PRO A 165 14.66 -3.94 4.39
C PRO A 165 15.74 -3.71 3.33
N GLY A 166 15.54 -2.79 2.39
CA GLY A 166 16.50 -2.45 1.33
C GLY A 166 16.63 -3.52 0.24
N ASP A 167 15.54 -4.21 -0.10
CA ASP A 167 15.48 -5.27 -1.12
C ASP A 167 15.92 -4.77 -2.51
N TRP A 168 15.62 -3.50 -2.84
CA TRP A 168 16.03 -2.82 -4.07
C TRP A 168 17.55 -2.75 -4.27
N ARG A 169 18.35 -2.87 -3.20
CA ARG A 169 19.83 -2.95 -3.25
C ARG A 169 20.32 -4.35 -3.63
N ARG A 170 19.43 -5.30 -3.83
CA ARG A 170 19.70 -6.71 -4.17
C ARG A 170 20.58 -7.45 -3.15
N PRO A 171 20.27 -7.34 -1.85
CA PRO A 171 20.95 -8.14 -0.84
C PRO A 171 20.53 -9.62 -0.98
N ARG A 172 21.09 -10.50 -0.15
CA ARG A 172 20.62 -11.88 -0.05
C ARG A 172 19.20 -11.93 0.52
N VAL A 173 18.44 -12.95 0.15
CA VAL A 173 17.05 -13.17 0.58
C VAL A 173 16.91 -13.10 2.10
N GLU A 174 17.83 -13.79 2.85
CA GLU A 174 17.81 -13.81 4.30
C GLU A 174 17.96 -12.41 4.91
N GLN A 175 18.74 -11.54 4.29
CA GLN A 175 18.93 -10.16 4.77
C GLN A 175 17.65 -9.33 4.63
N VAL A 176 16.89 -9.54 3.54
CA VAL A 176 15.57 -8.92 3.36
C VAL A 176 14.60 -9.43 4.43
N VAL A 177 14.53 -10.75 4.60
CA VAL A 177 13.67 -11.40 5.61
C VAL A 177 13.98 -10.90 7.01
N ASP A 178 15.25 -10.92 7.41
CA ASP A 178 15.67 -10.46 8.74
C ASP A 178 15.45 -8.95 8.92
N GLY A 179 15.65 -8.16 7.86
CA GLY A 179 15.38 -6.73 7.86
C GLY A 179 13.92 -6.37 8.16
N VAL A 180 12.98 -7.25 7.78
CA VAL A 180 11.57 -7.14 8.14
C VAL A 180 11.32 -7.72 9.53
N MET A 181 11.67 -9.00 9.75
CA MET A 181 11.26 -9.75 10.94
C MET A 181 11.82 -9.20 12.26
N ASN A 182 12.99 -8.57 12.23
CA ASN A 182 13.61 -7.97 13.43
C ASN A 182 12.97 -6.63 13.84
N LYS A 183 12.13 -6.03 12.96
CA LYS A 183 11.52 -4.71 13.20
C LYS A 183 10.00 -4.74 13.20
N ILE A 184 9.40 -5.90 12.91
CA ILE A 184 7.94 -6.00 12.75
C ILE A 184 7.23 -5.73 14.07
N GLU A 185 6.20 -4.91 14.00
CA GLU A 185 5.33 -4.54 15.12
C GLU A 185 3.88 -4.43 14.61
N PRO A 186 2.87 -4.52 15.50
CA PRO A 186 1.49 -4.23 15.14
C PRO A 186 1.34 -2.90 14.40
N GLY A 187 0.61 -2.91 13.30
CA GLY A 187 0.36 -1.74 12.47
C GLY A 187 1.51 -1.33 11.54
N SER A 188 2.59 -2.11 11.45
CA SER A 188 3.71 -1.83 10.53
C SER A 188 3.27 -1.84 9.07
N ILE A 189 3.82 -0.90 8.30
CA ILE A 189 3.76 -0.85 6.83
C ILE A 189 5.17 -1.15 6.33
N VAL A 190 5.32 -2.24 5.58
CA VAL A 190 6.62 -2.72 5.07
C VAL A 190 6.77 -2.31 3.62
N LEU A 191 7.89 -1.67 3.26
CA LEU A 191 8.28 -1.33 1.90
C LEU A 191 9.05 -2.48 1.26
N LEU A 192 8.62 -2.91 0.08
CA LEU A 192 9.32 -3.82 -0.82
C LEU A 192 9.15 -3.31 -2.25
N HIS A 193 9.87 -3.92 -3.22
CA HIS A 193 9.88 -3.46 -4.60
C HIS A 193 9.75 -4.61 -5.59
N ASP A 194 9.21 -4.29 -6.80
CA ASP A 194 9.18 -5.23 -7.92
C ASP A 194 9.51 -4.59 -9.29
N GLY A 195 9.87 -3.30 -9.32
CA GLY A 195 10.11 -2.53 -10.54
C GLY A 195 11.41 -2.86 -11.30
N GLN A 196 12.21 -3.80 -10.86
CA GLN A 196 13.47 -4.20 -11.50
C GLN A 196 13.71 -5.72 -11.45
N TYR A 197 14.69 -6.21 -12.22
CA TYR A 197 15.07 -7.62 -12.26
C TYR A 197 16.61 -7.76 -12.35
N PRO A 198 17.22 -8.73 -11.65
CA PRO A 198 16.63 -9.59 -10.63
C PRO A 198 16.44 -8.86 -9.31
N LEU A 199 15.46 -9.30 -8.50
CA LEU A 199 15.25 -8.88 -7.11
C LEU A 199 15.08 -10.11 -6.21
N PRO A 200 15.51 -10.03 -4.93
CA PRO A 200 15.26 -11.09 -3.95
C PRO A 200 13.81 -11.12 -3.46
N THR A 201 13.02 -10.09 -3.77
CA THR A 201 11.69 -9.84 -3.22
C THR A 201 10.70 -10.98 -3.46
N PRO A 202 10.58 -11.61 -4.66
CA PRO A 202 9.63 -12.70 -4.86
C PRO A 202 9.88 -13.90 -3.94
N GLU A 203 11.14 -14.25 -3.68
CA GLU A 203 11.49 -15.34 -2.76
C GLU A 203 11.34 -14.90 -1.29
N ALA A 204 11.86 -13.72 -0.95
CA ALA A 204 11.82 -13.19 0.40
C ALA A 204 10.39 -13.02 0.94
N ILE A 205 9.45 -12.54 0.10
CA ILE A 205 8.08 -12.27 0.52
C ILE A 205 7.35 -13.54 0.93
N GLY A 206 7.59 -14.66 0.26
CA GLY A 206 7.02 -15.97 0.65
C GLY A 206 7.44 -16.37 2.07
N ILE A 207 8.73 -16.24 2.38
CA ILE A 207 9.29 -16.55 3.71
C ILE A 207 8.77 -15.56 4.76
N ILE A 208 8.70 -14.26 4.44
CA ILE A 208 8.16 -13.23 5.33
C ILE A 208 6.70 -13.54 5.70
N ILE A 209 5.87 -13.89 4.72
CA ILE A 209 4.46 -14.26 4.94
C ILE A 209 4.35 -15.44 5.91
N ASP A 210 5.11 -16.50 5.70
CA ASP A 210 5.09 -17.69 6.55
C ASP A 210 5.53 -17.36 7.98
N ARG A 211 6.62 -16.61 8.15
CA ARG A 211 7.13 -16.20 9.48
C ARG A 211 6.16 -15.26 10.22
N LEU A 212 5.52 -14.32 9.51
CA LEU A 212 4.52 -13.43 10.10
C LEU A 212 3.31 -14.23 10.62
N ARG A 213 2.81 -15.17 9.82
CA ARG A 213 1.71 -16.06 10.22
C ARG A 213 2.08 -16.93 11.42
N ALA A 214 3.30 -17.47 11.45
CA ALA A 214 3.79 -18.25 12.57
C ALA A 214 3.88 -17.43 13.88
N GLN A 215 4.08 -16.11 13.78
CA GLN A 215 4.04 -15.18 14.92
C GLN A 215 2.61 -14.67 15.23
N GLY A 216 1.59 -15.14 14.50
CA GLY A 216 0.19 -14.78 14.72
C GLY A 216 -0.21 -13.44 14.10
N TYR A 217 0.57 -12.90 13.14
CA TYR A 217 0.19 -11.71 12.39
C TYR A 217 -0.78 -12.04 11.25
N SER A 218 -1.79 -11.19 11.09
CA SER A 218 -2.59 -11.09 9.86
C SER A 218 -1.94 -10.10 8.91
N ILE A 219 -1.88 -10.47 7.63
CA ILE A 219 -1.38 -9.61 6.55
C ILE A 219 -2.58 -9.09 5.80
N VAL A 220 -2.70 -7.78 5.70
CA VAL A 220 -3.86 -7.08 5.11
C VAL A 220 -3.39 -6.00 4.15
N THR A 221 -4.29 -5.46 3.33
CA THR A 221 -4.02 -4.27 2.51
C THR A 221 -3.87 -3.03 3.38
N VAL A 222 -3.31 -1.93 2.84
CA VAL A 222 -3.20 -0.68 3.61
C VAL A 222 -4.56 -0.13 3.98
N SER A 223 -5.55 -0.16 3.06
CA SER A 223 -6.91 0.30 3.38
C SER A 223 -7.58 -0.53 4.48
N GLU A 224 -7.34 -1.84 4.51
CA GLU A 224 -7.79 -2.69 5.60
C GLU A 224 -7.02 -2.38 6.90
N LEU A 225 -5.70 -2.16 6.83
CA LEU A 225 -4.89 -1.81 8.00
C LEU A 225 -5.37 -0.52 8.67
N LEU A 226 -5.79 0.48 7.88
CA LEU A 226 -6.33 1.74 8.41
C LEU A 226 -7.59 1.54 9.25
N GLN A 227 -8.34 0.44 9.10
CA GLN A 227 -9.53 0.13 9.91
C GLN A 227 -9.16 -0.33 11.33
N TYR A 228 -7.90 -0.69 11.58
CA TYR A 228 -7.40 -1.10 12.89
C TYR A 228 -6.83 0.06 13.71
N TYR A 229 -7.01 1.31 13.26
CA TYR A 229 -6.54 2.48 14.00
C TYR A 229 -7.19 2.57 15.38
N GLU A 230 -6.36 2.65 16.42
CA GLU A 230 -6.77 2.85 17.81
C GLU A 230 -6.23 4.17 18.33
N VAL A 231 -7.11 5.02 18.87
CA VAL A 231 -6.69 6.21 19.61
C VAL A 231 -6.07 5.72 20.93
N ARG A 232 -4.77 5.96 21.12
CA ARG A 232 -4.16 5.71 22.43
C ARG A 232 -4.64 6.81 23.41
N PRO A 233 -5.12 6.42 24.59
CA PRO A 233 -5.52 7.38 25.62
C PRO A 233 -4.33 8.24 26.10
#